data_8b78712647d238de504894c2489940bd
#
_entry.id   8b78712647d238de504894c2489940bd
#
_cell.length_a   1.000
_cell.length_b   1.000
_cell.length_c   1.000
_cell.angle_alpha   90.00
_cell.angle_beta   90.00
_cell.angle_gamma   90.00
#
_symmetry.space_group_name_H-M   'P 1'
#
loop_
_entity.id
_entity.type
_entity.pdbx_description
1 polymer ?
#
loop_
_entity_poly.entity_id
_entity_poly.type
_entity_poly.pdbx_seq_one_letter_code
_entity_poly.pdbx_strand_id
1 'polypeptide(L)'
;MSDPTTADLTPPRGVVTVFSDIWCSFAHIAIHRLHTTRARLGLEEQVAFDLRAFPLELLNDAPSPRPGTDSEVARMASLEPAAGWQLWQAKDWLYPSTTLPALEAVLAAKEQSLRASEQLDLGLRRAFWAESRCISHRKVILDVAAETGAVDVGALAEALDDGRARRSLADQAALAASDRVDCSPHLFLPDGSDHANPGIEVDWEGAYGIGWPVIGSDDPKVFEDILLKAATE
;
A
#
# COMPACT_ATOMS: atom_id res chain seq x y z
N MET A 1 -26.67 6.49 7.59
CA MET A 1 -25.26 6.21 7.23
C MET A 1 -25.09 4.70 7.41
N SER A 2 -24.70 3.98 6.35
CA SER A 2 -24.42 2.55 6.44
C SER A 2 -23.18 2.34 7.32
N ASP A 3 -23.18 1.28 8.10
CA ASP A 3 -22.01 0.87 8.89
C ASP A 3 -20.89 0.45 7.90
N PRO A 4 -19.71 1.09 7.92
CA PRO A 4 -18.64 0.76 7.00
C PRO A 4 -18.16 -0.70 7.15
N THR A 5 -18.34 -1.30 8.32
CA THR A 5 -17.95 -2.70 8.59
C THR A 5 -18.83 -3.72 7.87
N THR A 6 -20.00 -3.32 7.34
CA THR A 6 -20.91 -4.18 6.58
C THR A 6 -20.72 -4.09 5.06
N ALA A 7 -19.75 -3.30 4.57
CA ALA A 7 -19.51 -3.13 3.14
C ALA A 7 -19.13 -4.46 2.48
N ASP A 8 -19.62 -4.69 1.26
CA ASP A 8 -19.15 -5.80 0.43
C ASP A 8 -17.69 -5.52 0.00
N LEU A 9 -16.78 -6.46 0.25
CA LEU A 9 -15.38 -6.38 -0.11
C LEU A 9 -15.07 -7.05 -1.45
N THR A 10 -16.02 -7.77 -2.03
CA THR A 10 -15.86 -8.42 -3.34
C THR A 10 -15.77 -7.37 -4.44
N PRO A 11 -14.61 -7.20 -5.10
CA PRO A 11 -14.48 -6.24 -6.19
C PRO A 11 -15.18 -6.74 -7.47
N PRO A 12 -15.47 -5.83 -8.41
CA PRO A 12 -15.95 -6.25 -9.72
C PRO A 12 -14.85 -6.97 -10.51
N ARG A 13 -15.26 -7.72 -11.53
CA ARG A 13 -14.34 -8.37 -12.48
C ARG A 13 -13.26 -7.40 -12.97
N GLY A 14 -12.03 -7.88 -13.06
CA GLY A 14 -10.87 -7.09 -13.49
C GLY A 14 -10.33 -6.15 -12.40
N VAL A 15 -10.78 -6.26 -11.15
CA VAL A 15 -10.27 -5.44 -10.06
C VAL A 15 -9.77 -6.34 -8.93
N VAL A 16 -8.61 -6.01 -8.38
CA VAL A 16 -8.13 -6.55 -7.10
C VAL A 16 -8.18 -5.43 -6.07
N THR A 17 -8.97 -5.60 -5.01
CA THR A 17 -8.94 -4.68 -3.88
C THR A 17 -7.76 -5.00 -2.98
N VAL A 18 -6.96 -3.99 -2.62
CA VAL A 18 -5.75 -4.16 -1.80
C VAL A 18 -5.78 -3.20 -0.62
N PHE A 19 -5.98 -3.72 0.57
CA PHE A 19 -5.76 -2.97 1.81
C PHE A 19 -4.29 -2.93 2.15
N SER A 20 -3.71 -1.75 2.29
CA SER A 20 -2.27 -1.62 2.58
C SER A 20 -1.90 -0.29 3.23
N ASP A 21 -0.79 -0.28 3.96
CA ASP A 21 -0.08 0.92 4.36
C ASP A 21 1.19 1.10 3.52
N ILE A 22 1.59 2.33 3.28
CA ILE A 22 2.85 2.67 2.59
C ILE A 22 4.06 2.31 3.47
N TRP A 23 3.91 2.40 4.80
CA TRP A 23 4.94 1.97 5.75
C TRP A 23 5.13 0.45 5.85
N CYS A 24 4.19 -0.34 5.37
CA CYS A 24 4.29 -1.79 5.44
C CYS A 24 5.26 -2.31 4.37
N SER A 25 6.36 -2.92 4.79
CA SER A 25 7.36 -3.51 3.90
C SER A 25 6.82 -4.71 3.12
N PHE A 26 5.96 -5.51 3.73
CA PHE A 26 5.27 -6.62 3.05
C PHE A 26 4.32 -6.12 1.97
N ALA A 27 3.59 -5.03 2.26
CA ALA A 27 2.73 -4.39 1.27
C ALA A 27 3.57 -3.76 0.13
N HIS A 28 4.76 -3.24 0.41
CA HIS A 28 5.66 -2.74 -0.62
C HIS A 28 6.07 -3.86 -1.58
N ILE A 29 6.47 -5.03 -1.07
CA ILE A 29 6.75 -6.23 -1.89
C ILE A 29 5.50 -6.65 -2.67
N ALA A 30 4.35 -6.77 -2.02
CA ALA A 30 3.13 -7.25 -2.67
C ALA A 30 2.69 -6.33 -3.82
N ILE A 31 2.69 -5.02 -3.61
CA ILE A 31 2.38 -4.03 -4.65
C ILE A 31 3.38 -4.11 -5.80
N HIS A 32 4.68 -4.22 -5.51
CA HIS A 32 5.70 -4.41 -6.55
C HIS A 32 5.43 -5.68 -7.38
N ARG A 33 5.19 -6.82 -6.71
CA ARG A 33 4.89 -8.10 -7.36
C ARG A 33 3.60 -8.07 -8.17
N LEU A 34 2.54 -7.43 -7.68
CA LEU A 34 1.30 -7.23 -8.43
C LEU A 34 1.57 -6.49 -9.75
N HIS A 35 2.26 -5.36 -9.70
CA HIS A 35 2.55 -4.56 -10.89
C HIS A 35 3.47 -5.27 -11.88
N THR A 36 4.55 -5.88 -11.41
CA THR A 36 5.52 -6.56 -12.27
C THR A 36 4.94 -7.84 -12.89
N THR A 37 4.14 -8.59 -12.13
CA THR A 37 3.47 -9.80 -12.63
C THR A 37 2.37 -9.43 -13.63
N ARG A 38 1.56 -8.38 -13.35
CA ARG A 38 0.55 -7.86 -14.28
C ARG A 38 1.18 -7.48 -15.63
N ALA A 39 2.30 -6.74 -15.59
CA ALA A 39 3.01 -6.36 -16.82
C ALA A 39 3.58 -7.59 -17.55
N ARG A 40 4.19 -8.53 -16.83
CA ARG A 40 4.72 -9.79 -17.42
C ARG A 40 3.64 -10.63 -18.10
N LEU A 41 2.43 -10.62 -17.57
CA LEU A 41 1.28 -11.36 -18.13
C LEU A 41 0.53 -10.58 -19.22
N GLY A 42 0.84 -9.29 -19.45
CA GLY A 42 0.13 -8.45 -20.42
C GLY A 42 -1.31 -8.14 -19.99
N LEU A 43 -1.55 -8.00 -18.68
CA LEU A 43 -2.88 -7.79 -18.10
C LEU A 43 -3.16 -6.33 -17.71
N GLU A 44 -2.34 -5.35 -18.13
CA GLU A 44 -2.44 -3.94 -17.72
C GLU A 44 -3.78 -3.29 -18.08
N GLU A 45 -4.39 -3.73 -19.17
CA GLU A 45 -5.69 -3.22 -19.62
C GLU A 45 -6.88 -4.08 -19.09
N GLN A 46 -6.60 -5.21 -18.44
CA GLN A 46 -7.61 -6.15 -17.96
C GLN A 46 -7.78 -6.14 -16.46
N VAL A 47 -6.71 -5.83 -15.70
CA VAL A 47 -6.71 -5.86 -14.24
C VAL A 47 -6.24 -4.53 -13.70
N ALA A 48 -7.04 -3.94 -12.81
CA ALA A 48 -6.73 -2.74 -12.05
C ALA A 48 -6.67 -3.04 -10.54
N PHE A 49 -6.00 -2.18 -9.77
CA PHE A 49 -5.91 -2.31 -8.32
C PHE A 49 -6.73 -1.20 -7.64
N ASP A 50 -7.72 -1.58 -6.82
CA ASP A 50 -8.44 -0.69 -5.93
C ASP A 50 -7.70 -0.60 -4.59
N LEU A 51 -6.78 0.36 -4.48
CA LEU A 51 -5.97 0.54 -3.28
C LEU A 51 -6.79 1.15 -2.16
N ARG A 52 -6.78 0.52 -0.99
CA ARG A 52 -7.50 0.94 0.21
C ARG A 52 -6.54 1.10 1.38
N ALA A 53 -6.83 2.05 2.24
CA ALA A 53 -5.98 2.36 3.37
C ALA A 53 -6.11 1.31 4.50
N PHE A 54 -4.96 0.85 4.98
CA PHE A 54 -4.80 0.08 6.22
C PHE A 54 -3.82 0.84 7.14
N PRO A 55 -4.25 1.93 7.78
CA PRO A 55 -3.33 2.85 8.45
C PRO A 55 -2.76 2.24 9.74
N LEU A 56 -1.56 1.64 9.65
CA LEU A 56 -0.88 0.95 10.74
C LEU A 56 -0.72 1.82 11.99
N GLU A 57 -0.46 3.12 11.81
CA GLU A 57 -0.31 4.04 12.93
C GLU A 57 -1.58 4.20 13.79
N LEU A 58 -2.77 4.07 13.18
CA LEU A 58 -4.04 4.11 13.91
C LEU A 58 -4.36 2.75 14.56
N LEU A 59 -3.96 1.65 13.94
CA LEU A 59 -4.21 0.30 14.45
C LEU A 59 -3.25 -0.09 15.58
N ASN A 60 -2.04 0.45 15.55
CA ASN A 60 -0.99 0.21 16.55
C ASN A 60 -0.91 1.31 17.63
N ASP A 61 -1.77 2.35 17.57
CA ASP A 61 -1.70 3.55 18.42
C ASP A 61 -0.31 4.22 18.42
N ALA A 62 0.48 4.03 17.36
CA ALA A 62 1.83 4.56 17.24
C ALA A 62 2.32 4.55 15.77
N PRO A 63 3.09 5.55 15.35
CA PRO A 63 3.77 5.53 14.06
C PRO A 63 4.81 4.41 14.02
N SER A 64 5.10 3.91 12.81
CA SER A 64 6.17 2.93 12.61
C SER A 64 7.54 3.56 12.90
N PRO A 65 8.25 3.09 13.93
CA PRO A 65 9.52 3.71 14.31
C PRO A 65 10.63 3.32 13.33
N ARG A 66 11.55 4.25 13.06
CA ARG A 66 12.67 4.04 12.15
C ARG A 66 13.49 2.76 12.43
N PRO A 67 13.84 2.40 13.67
CA PRO A 67 14.58 1.17 13.91
C PRO A 67 13.87 -0.09 13.41
N GLY A 68 12.53 -0.13 13.52
CA GLY A 68 11.72 -1.23 13.00
C GLY A 68 11.78 -1.31 11.48
N THR A 69 11.50 -0.19 10.78
CA THR A 69 11.56 -0.18 9.31
C THR A 69 12.95 -0.44 8.77
N ASP A 70 14.02 0.08 9.40
CA ASP A 70 15.40 -0.22 9.02
C ASP A 70 15.74 -1.71 9.18
N SER A 71 15.19 -2.40 10.20
CA SER A 71 15.37 -3.85 10.37
C SER A 71 14.66 -4.66 9.28
N GLU A 72 13.50 -4.21 8.85
CA GLU A 72 12.74 -4.83 7.77
C GLU A 72 13.42 -4.67 6.40
N VAL A 73 13.99 -3.48 6.10
CA VAL A 73 14.64 -3.18 4.82
C VAL A 73 15.67 -4.25 4.44
N ALA A 74 16.58 -4.60 5.35
CA ALA A 74 17.62 -5.57 5.06
C ALA A 74 17.05 -6.96 4.70
N ARG A 75 15.94 -7.35 5.36
CA ARG A 75 15.30 -8.64 5.14
C ARG A 75 14.47 -8.66 3.86
N MET A 76 13.65 -7.64 3.67
CA MET A 76 12.77 -7.50 2.51
C MET A 76 13.56 -7.32 1.21
N ALA A 77 14.67 -6.58 1.23
CA ALA A 77 15.56 -6.43 0.10
C ALA A 77 16.17 -7.76 -0.37
N SER A 78 16.30 -8.75 0.50
CA SER A 78 16.76 -10.08 0.11
C SER A 78 15.70 -10.91 -0.61
N LEU A 79 14.42 -10.65 -0.35
CA LEU A 79 13.30 -11.34 -1.00
C LEU A 79 12.96 -10.71 -2.36
N GLU A 80 12.94 -9.38 -2.44
CA GLU A 80 12.54 -8.65 -3.63
C GLU A 80 13.44 -7.43 -3.87
N PRO A 81 14.68 -7.63 -4.32
CA PRO A 81 15.63 -6.51 -4.52
C PRO A 81 15.12 -5.47 -5.52
N ALA A 82 14.32 -5.89 -6.49
CA ALA A 82 13.82 -5.03 -7.56
C ALA A 82 12.77 -4.01 -7.08
N ALA A 83 12.14 -4.23 -5.91
CA ALA A 83 11.18 -3.27 -5.35
C ALA A 83 11.84 -1.93 -4.94
N GLY A 84 13.16 -1.92 -4.76
CA GLY A 84 13.93 -0.73 -4.40
C GLY A 84 13.90 -0.46 -2.90
N TRP A 85 15.08 -0.59 -2.28
CA TRP A 85 15.25 -0.51 -0.84
C TRP A 85 16.49 0.26 -0.46
N GLN A 86 16.39 1.10 0.57
CA GLN A 86 17.55 1.62 1.27
C GLN A 86 17.22 1.91 2.73
N LEU A 87 18.21 1.77 3.60
CA LEU A 87 18.12 2.32 4.95
C LEU A 87 17.92 3.83 4.85
N TRP A 88 17.17 4.40 5.79
CA TRP A 88 16.88 5.83 5.76
C TRP A 88 18.15 6.68 5.74
N GLN A 89 18.37 7.48 4.68
CA GLN A 89 19.56 8.29 4.46
C GLN A 89 19.37 9.77 4.77
N ALA A 90 18.13 10.26 4.81
CA ALA A 90 17.86 11.65 5.17
C ALA A 90 18.03 11.85 6.68
N LYS A 91 18.04 13.11 7.11
CA LYS A 91 18.15 13.47 8.53
C LYS A 91 17.00 12.90 9.34
N ASP A 92 17.25 12.50 10.59
CA ASP A 92 16.26 11.78 11.43
C ASP A 92 14.93 12.53 11.59
N TRP A 93 14.98 13.88 11.69
CA TRP A 93 13.76 14.68 11.80
C TRP A 93 12.96 14.81 10.51
N LEU A 94 13.46 14.28 9.39
CA LEU A 94 12.75 14.15 8.13
C LEU A 94 12.11 12.75 7.97
N TYR A 95 12.34 11.83 8.92
CA TYR A 95 11.64 10.56 8.91
C TYR A 95 10.13 10.82 9.07
N PRO A 96 9.25 10.19 8.26
CA PRO A 96 7.82 10.43 8.34
C PRO A 96 7.27 10.18 9.75
N SER A 97 6.46 11.09 10.25
CA SER A 97 5.75 10.94 11.53
C SER A 97 4.36 10.35 11.37
N THR A 98 3.87 10.27 10.13
CA THR A 98 2.53 9.76 9.78
C THR A 98 2.50 9.38 8.29
N THR A 99 1.68 8.39 7.92
CA THR A 99 1.36 8.06 6.52
C THR A 99 -0.02 8.55 6.10
N LEU A 100 -0.84 9.07 7.03
CA LEU A 100 -2.21 9.49 6.73
C LEU A 100 -2.32 10.49 5.57
N PRO A 101 -1.45 11.52 5.43
CA PRO A 101 -1.51 12.43 4.28
C PRO A 101 -1.23 11.73 2.95
N ALA A 102 -0.32 10.73 2.93
CA ALA A 102 0.01 9.96 1.75
C ALA A 102 -1.14 9.00 1.38
N LEU A 103 -1.74 8.32 2.36
CA LEU A 103 -2.92 7.48 2.17
C LEU A 103 -4.12 8.30 1.70
N GLU A 104 -4.37 9.49 2.28
CA GLU A 104 -5.40 10.43 1.82
C GLU A 104 -5.18 10.80 0.35
N ALA A 105 -3.92 11.06 -0.06
CA ALA A 105 -3.59 11.42 -1.43
C ALA A 105 -3.85 10.27 -2.42
N VAL A 106 -3.52 9.03 -2.06
CA VAL A 106 -3.83 7.84 -2.88
C VAL A 106 -5.34 7.69 -3.08
N LEU A 107 -6.13 7.90 -2.02
CA LEU A 107 -7.60 7.86 -2.11
C LEU A 107 -8.16 9.03 -2.94
N ALA A 108 -7.61 10.23 -2.81
CA ALA A 108 -8.00 11.38 -3.60
C ALA A 108 -7.67 11.19 -5.10
N ALA A 109 -6.50 10.63 -5.42
CA ALA A 109 -6.12 10.32 -6.80
C ALA A 109 -7.06 9.29 -7.45
N LYS A 110 -7.73 8.45 -6.66
CA LYS A 110 -8.72 7.48 -7.15
C LYS A 110 -9.94 8.16 -7.80
N GLU A 111 -10.27 9.40 -7.42
CA GLU A 111 -11.33 10.18 -8.08
C GLU A 111 -11.00 10.47 -9.56
N GLN A 112 -9.72 10.51 -9.90
CA GLN A 112 -9.29 10.68 -11.29
C GLN A 112 -9.34 9.33 -12.04
N SER A 113 -8.74 8.29 -11.49
CA SER A 113 -8.83 6.91 -11.96
C SER A 113 -8.13 5.95 -10.99
N LEU A 114 -8.43 4.64 -11.07
CA LEU A 114 -7.65 3.63 -10.35
C LEU A 114 -6.18 3.67 -10.76
N ARG A 115 -5.88 3.90 -12.05
CA ARG A 115 -4.51 4.02 -12.54
C ARG A 115 -3.76 5.20 -11.91
N ALA A 116 -4.40 6.36 -11.75
CA ALA A 116 -3.78 7.51 -11.06
C ALA A 116 -3.45 7.17 -9.61
N SER A 117 -4.38 6.52 -8.90
CA SER A 117 -4.17 6.02 -7.53
C SER A 117 -3.01 5.01 -7.44
N GLU A 118 -2.98 4.02 -8.34
CA GLU A 118 -1.90 3.02 -8.41
C GLU A 118 -0.53 3.65 -8.64
N GLN A 119 -0.42 4.58 -9.58
CA GLN A 119 0.87 5.22 -9.90
C GLN A 119 1.35 6.12 -8.77
N LEU A 120 0.42 6.82 -8.09
CA LEU A 120 0.77 7.63 -6.93
C LEU A 120 1.26 6.75 -5.76
N ASP A 121 0.57 5.65 -5.45
CA ASP A 121 0.97 4.72 -4.41
C ASP A 121 2.37 4.14 -4.67
N LEU A 122 2.63 3.65 -5.89
CA LEU A 122 3.96 3.18 -6.30
C LEU A 122 5.04 4.26 -6.12
N GLY A 123 4.75 5.47 -6.56
CA GLY A 123 5.66 6.60 -6.43
C GLY A 123 5.96 6.96 -4.97
N LEU A 124 4.93 6.96 -4.11
CA LEU A 124 5.08 7.24 -2.67
C LEU A 124 5.86 6.13 -1.95
N ARG A 125 5.60 4.86 -2.28
CA ARG A 125 6.39 3.73 -1.76
C ARG A 125 7.85 3.86 -2.14
N ARG A 126 8.15 4.13 -3.41
CA ARG A 126 9.51 4.37 -3.88
C ARG A 126 10.17 5.56 -3.18
N ALA A 127 9.44 6.68 -3.04
CA ALA A 127 9.91 7.88 -2.35
C ALA A 127 10.32 7.56 -0.91
N PHE A 128 9.56 6.74 -0.19
CA PHE A 128 9.87 6.33 1.18
C PHE A 128 10.97 5.26 1.24
N TRP A 129 10.74 4.08 0.61
CA TRP A 129 11.58 2.89 0.77
C TRP A 129 12.93 2.96 0.04
N ALA A 130 13.00 3.69 -1.08
CA ALA A 130 14.20 3.76 -1.92
C ALA A 130 14.88 5.14 -1.96
N GLU A 131 14.19 6.23 -1.58
CA GLU A 131 14.69 7.59 -1.80
C GLU A 131 14.77 8.42 -0.50
N SER A 132 14.35 7.87 0.65
CA SER A 132 14.32 8.56 1.95
C SER A 132 13.61 9.92 1.92
N ARG A 133 12.47 10.01 1.21
CA ARG A 133 11.65 11.22 1.12
C ARG A 133 10.51 11.17 2.15
N CYS A 134 10.29 12.29 2.82
CA CYS A 134 9.27 12.38 3.87
C CYS A 134 7.86 12.48 3.28
N ILE A 135 7.18 11.36 3.14
CA ILE A 135 5.82 11.26 2.59
C ILE A 135 4.72 11.84 3.50
N SER A 136 5.05 12.31 4.71
CA SER A 136 4.14 13.10 5.54
C SER A 136 3.96 14.53 5.01
N HIS A 137 4.86 14.99 4.16
CA HIS A 137 4.87 16.37 3.70
C HIS A 137 4.08 16.52 2.39
N ARG A 138 3.05 17.39 2.41
CA ARG A 138 2.21 17.70 1.25
C ARG A 138 3.03 18.02 -0.01
N LYS A 139 4.10 18.81 0.14
CA LYS A 139 4.97 19.13 -1.00
C LYS A 139 5.60 17.88 -1.62
N VAL A 140 6.10 16.96 -0.82
CA VAL A 140 6.70 15.70 -1.30
C VAL A 140 5.64 14.87 -2.03
N ILE A 141 4.42 14.78 -1.48
CA ILE A 141 3.31 14.06 -2.11
C ILE A 141 3.00 14.64 -3.50
N LEU A 142 2.89 15.97 -3.63
CA LEU A 142 2.60 16.63 -4.91
C LEU A 142 3.78 16.52 -5.90
N ASP A 143 5.03 16.57 -5.43
CA ASP A 143 6.21 16.34 -6.27
C ASP A 143 6.19 14.91 -6.82
N VAL A 144 5.91 13.91 -5.98
CA VAL A 144 5.78 12.51 -6.41
C VAL A 144 4.64 12.34 -7.41
N ALA A 145 3.49 12.97 -7.16
CA ALA A 145 2.37 12.95 -8.11
C ALA A 145 2.77 13.49 -9.49
N ALA A 146 3.51 14.61 -9.51
CA ALA A 146 4.01 15.19 -10.77
C ALA A 146 4.99 14.25 -11.49
N GLU A 147 5.87 13.58 -10.75
CA GLU A 147 6.88 12.64 -11.28
C GLU A 147 6.25 11.42 -11.94
N THR A 148 5.07 10.97 -11.48
CA THR A 148 4.35 9.82 -12.09
C THR A 148 3.86 10.09 -13.50
N GLY A 149 3.53 11.33 -13.82
CA GLY A 149 2.89 11.72 -15.09
C GLY A 149 1.47 11.18 -15.30
N ALA A 150 0.91 10.48 -14.32
CA ALA A 150 -0.41 9.85 -14.40
C ALA A 150 -1.49 10.57 -13.56
N VAL A 151 -1.09 11.56 -12.76
CA VAL A 151 -1.95 12.28 -11.81
C VAL A 151 -2.08 13.75 -12.23
N ASP A 152 -3.31 14.26 -12.32
CA ASP A 152 -3.53 15.69 -12.33
C ASP A 152 -3.21 16.29 -10.96
N VAL A 153 -2.06 16.95 -10.86
CA VAL A 153 -1.53 17.51 -9.62
C VAL A 153 -2.40 18.64 -9.09
N GLY A 154 -3.01 19.43 -9.99
CA GLY A 154 -3.92 20.52 -9.62
C GLY A 154 -5.18 19.98 -8.94
N ALA A 155 -5.84 19.01 -9.58
CA ALA A 155 -7.02 18.34 -9.02
C ALA A 155 -6.70 17.60 -7.71
N LEU A 156 -5.52 16.95 -7.60
CA LEU A 156 -5.07 16.33 -6.35
C LEU A 156 -4.86 17.37 -5.25
N ALA A 157 -4.23 18.51 -5.58
CA ALA A 157 -3.99 19.57 -4.60
C ALA A 157 -5.31 20.14 -4.05
N GLU A 158 -6.30 20.38 -4.91
CA GLU A 158 -7.65 20.81 -4.50
C GLU A 158 -8.33 19.78 -3.61
N ALA A 159 -8.27 18.49 -3.97
CA ALA A 159 -8.85 17.40 -3.18
C ALA A 159 -8.25 17.31 -1.77
N LEU A 160 -6.93 17.53 -1.64
CA LEU A 160 -6.25 17.57 -0.36
C LEU A 160 -6.58 18.84 0.46
N ASP A 161 -6.79 19.99 -0.21
CA ASP A 161 -7.13 21.25 0.47
C ASP A 161 -8.55 21.21 1.05
N ASP A 162 -9.52 20.67 0.34
CA ASP A 162 -10.90 20.52 0.83
C ASP A 162 -11.12 19.25 1.67
N GLY A 163 -10.15 18.32 1.67
CA GLY A 163 -10.16 17.12 2.51
C GLY A 163 -11.26 16.13 2.15
N ARG A 164 -11.73 16.10 0.90
CA ARG A 164 -12.86 15.26 0.47
C ARG A 164 -12.60 13.76 0.62
N ALA A 165 -11.35 13.31 0.58
CA ALA A 165 -10.97 11.91 0.78
C ALA A 165 -10.88 11.48 2.26
N ARG A 166 -10.86 12.41 3.22
CA ARG A 166 -10.69 12.11 4.67
C ARG A 166 -11.80 11.23 5.21
N ARG A 167 -13.02 11.40 4.73
CA ARG A 167 -14.14 10.54 5.14
C ARG A 167 -13.89 9.10 4.69
N SER A 168 -13.47 8.89 3.43
CA SER A 168 -13.14 7.57 2.91
C SER A 168 -11.98 6.94 3.68
N LEU A 169 -10.95 7.72 4.02
CA LEU A 169 -9.84 7.24 4.85
C LEU A 169 -10.33 6.76 6.23
N ALA A 170 -11.19 7.54 6.89
CA ALA A 170 -11.74 7.16 8.20
C ALA A 170 -12.62 5.91 8.13
N ASP A 171 -13.47 5.79 7.11
CA ASP A 171 -14.33 4.62 6.90
C ASP A 171 -13.47 3.36 6.61
N GLN A 172 -12.38 3.49 5.85
CA GLN A 172 -11.45 2.38 5.58
C GLN A 172 -10.61 2.02 6.81
N ALA A 173 -10.19 2.98 7.62
CA ALA A 173 -9.52 2.72 8.90
C ALA A 173 -10.43 1.94 9.86
N ALA A 174 -11.72 2.30 9.93
CA ALA A 174 -12.68 1.55 10.73
C ALA A 174 -12.88 0.11 10.22
N LEU A 175 -12.89 -0.09 8.91
CA LEU A 175 -12.98 -1.41 8.30
C LEU A 175 -11.70 -2.23 8.56
N ALA A 176 -10.52 -1.61 8.44
CA ALA A 176 -9.24 -2.24 8.74
C ALA A 176 -9.08 -2.64 10.22
N ALA A 177 -9.78 -1.93 11.13
CA ALA A 177 -9.83 -2.27 12.55
C ALA A 177 -10.83 -3.40 12.88
N SER A 178 -11.61 -3.87 11.90
CA SER A 178 -12.55 -4.99 12.07
C SER A 178 -11.87 -6.32 11.78
N ASP A 179 -12.55 -7.43 12.11
CA ASP A 179 -12.12 -8.81 11.82
C ASP A 179 -12.26 -9.22 10.34
N ARG A 180 -12.54 -8.25 9.45
CA ARG A 180 -12.72 -8.49 8.01
C ARG A 180 -11.47 -8.25 7.18
N VAL A 181 -10.51 -7.52 7.73
CA VAL A 181 -9.24 -7.21 7.07
C VAL A 181 -8.11 -7.54 8.06
N ASP A 182 -7.41 -8.62 7.80
CA ASP A 182 -6.50 -9.23 8.78
C ASP A 182 -5.18 -8.48 8.93
N CYS A 183 -4.65 -7.92 7.82
CA CYS A 183 -3.30 -7.34 7.81
C CYS A 183 -3.09 -6.37 6.63
N SER A 184 -1.88 -5.83 6.58
CA SER A 184 -1.33 -5.10 5.43
C SER A 184 -0.15 -5.91 4.85
N PRO A 185 -0.24 -6.41 3.59
CA PRO A 185 -1.34 -6.30 2.64
C PRO A 185 -2.43 -7.35 2.85
N HIS A 186 -3.71 -7.00 2.53
CA HIS A 186 -4.80 -7.97 2.38
C HIS A 186 -5.51 -7.72 1.05
N LEU A 187 -5.61 -8.75 0.22
CA LEU A 187 -6.16 -8.69 -1.13
C LEU A 187 -7.52 -9.38 -1.20
N PHE A 188 -8.47 -8.78 -1.93
CA PHE A 188 -9.80 -9.37 -2.20
C PHE A 188 -10.03 -9.47 -3.70
N LEU A 189 -10.61 -10.58 -4.16
CA LEU A 189 -10.78 -10.92 -5.56
C LEU A 189 -12.26 -11.00 -5.97
N PRO A 190 -12.56 -10.92 -7.28
CA PRO A 190 -13.94 -10.98 -7.79
C PRO A 190 -14.65 -12.31 -7.48
N ASP A 191 -13.92 -13.42 -7.37
CA ASP A 191 -14.47 -14.75 -7.01
C ASP A 191 -14.88 -14.86 -5.52
N GLY A 192 -14.68 -13.80 -4.74
CA GLY A 192 -14.94 -13.75 -3.30
C GLY A 192 -13.81 -14.34 -2.45
N SER A 193 -12.74 -14.83 -3.06
CA SER A 193 -11.54 -15.25 -2.31
C SER A 193 -10.73 -14.04 -1.85
N ASP A 194 -9.95 -14.23 -0.78
CA ASP A 194 -9.04 -13.21 -0.24
C ASP A 194 -7.68 -13.83 0.10
N HIS A 195 -6.67 -12.96 0.22
CA HIS A 195 -5.30 -13.36 0.50
C HIS A 195 -4.65 -12.36 1.47
N ALA A 196 -4.53 -12.77 2.73
CA ALA A 196 -3.75 -12.04 3.74
C ALA A 196 -2.25 -12.32 3.55
N ASN A 197 -1.45 -11.28 3.40
CA ASN A 197 0.01 -11.34 3.18
C ASN A 197 0.43 -12.38 2.13
N PRO A 198 -0.05 -12.30 0.87
CA PRO A 198 0.08 -13.36 -0.12
C PRO A 198 1.54 -13.75 -0.39
N GLY A 199 1.79 -15.06 -0.33
CA GLY A 199 3.07 -15.66 -0.68
C GLY A 199 4.16 -15.57 0.38
N ILE A 200 3.97 -14.85 1.49
CA ILE A 200 5.00 -14.72 2.54
C ILE A 200 4.46 -15.21 3.88
N GLU A 201 5.09 -16.24 4.43
CA GLU A 201 4.90 -16.64 5.83
C GLU A 201 5.96 -15.97 6.70
N VAL A 202 5.52 -15.31 7.77
CA VAL A 202 6.40 -14.51 8.63
C VAL A 202 6.06 -14.69 10.09
N ASP A 203 7.10 -14.82 10.91
CA ASP A 203 7.08 -14.66 12.36
C ASP A 203 7.92 -13.44 12.74
N TRP A 204 7.78 -12.99 13.99
CA TRP A 204 8.54 -11.85 14.50
C TRP A 204 9.36 -12.24 15.71
N GLU A 205 10.62 -11.84 15.73
CA GLU A 205 11.49 -11.91 16.89
C GLU A 205 11.78 -10.53 17.45
N GLY A 206 11.66 -10.37 18.79
CA GLY A 206 11.87 -9.10 19.48
C GLY A 206 10.58 -8.29 19.69
N ALA A 207 10.72 -7.12 20.31
CA ALA A 207 9.59 -6.25 20.60
C ALA A 207 9.18 -5.40 19.38
N TYR A 208 7.91 -4.98 19.36
CA TYR A 208 7.41 -4.06 18.33
C TYR A 208 8.33 -2.83 18.16
N GLY A 209 8.64 -2.50 16.91
CA GLY A 209 9.44 -1.34 16.54
C GLY A 209 10.96 -1.48 16.70
N ILE A 210 11.45 -2.60 17.29
CA ILE A 210 12.88 -2.92 17.38
C ILE A 210 13.18 -4.38 17.05
N GLY A 211 12.15 -5.19 16.81
CA GLY A 211 12.28 -6.57 16.35
C GLY A 211 12.57 -6.68 14.86
N TRP A 212 12.61 -7.90 14.36
CA TRP A 212 12.82 -8.19 12.95
C TRP A 212 11.94 -9.35 12.48
N PRO A 213 11.57 -9.34 11.19
CA PRO A 213 10.79 -10.43 10.61
C PRO A 213 11.66 -11.66 10.36
N VAL A 214 11.11 -12.83 10.69
CA VAL A 214 11.67 -14.15 10.39
C VAL A 214 10.80 -14.79 9.31
N ILE A 215 11.35 -14.89 8.11
CA ILE A 215 10.61 -15.41 6.94
C ILE A 215 10.66 -16.95 6.98
N GLY A 216 9.48 -17.57 7.06
CA GLY A 216 9.30 -19.00 6.99
C GLY A 216 9.32 -19.51 5.54
N SER A 217 8.54 -18.87 4.69
CA SER A 217 8.50 -19.17 3.25
C SER A 217 8.21 -17.92 2.41
N ASP A 218 8.58 -17.97 1.12
CA ASP A 218 8.27 -16.95 0.13
C ASP A 218 7.92 -17.62 -1.21
N ASP A 219 6.66 -17.47 -1.67
CA ASP A 219 6.18 -17.94 -2.95
C ASP A 219 5.59 -16.81 -3.80
N PRO A 220 6.39 -16.15 -4.65
CA PRO A 220 5.91 -15.07 -5.50
C PRO A 220 4.96 -15.52 -6.61
N LYS A 221 4.81 -16.84 -6.87
CA LYS A 221 3.92 -17.35 -7.93
C LYS A 221 2.45 -17.13 -7.61
N VAL A 222 2.09 -16.98 -6.32
CA VAL A 222 0.70 -16.71 -5.91
C VAL A 222 0.13 -15.47 -6.61
N PHE A 223 0.95 -14.49 -6.95
CA PHE A 223 0.51 -13.27 -7.66
C PHE A 223 0.08 -13.52 -9.10
N GLU A 224 0.62 -14.56 -9.76
CA GLU A 224 0.17 -14.99 -11.09
C GLU A 224 -1.26 -15.55 -11.02
N ASP A 225 -1.53 -16.44 -10.06
CA ASP A 225 -2.85 -17.03 -9.85
C ASP A 225 -3.90 -15.95 -9.47
N ILE A 226 -3.54 -15.02 -8.59
CA ILE A 226 -4.37 -13.87 -8.20
C ILE A 226 -4.79 -13.05 -9.42
N LEU A 227 -3.83 -12.68 -10.27
CA LEU A 227 -4.09 -11.82 -11.43
C LEU A 227 -4.88 -12.53 -12.54
N LEU A 228 -4.61 -13.82 -12.76
CA LEU A 228 -5.37 -14.61 -13.74
C LEU A 228 -6.82 -14.80 -13.29
N LYS A 229 -7.07 -15.06 -12.01
CA LYS A 229 -8.43 -15.11 -11.45
C LYS A 229 -9.14 -13.77 -11.62
N ALA A 230 -8.52 -12.67 -11.21
CA ALA A 230 -9.11 -11.34 -11.34
C ALA A 230 -9.48 -10.98 -12.79
N ALA A 231 -8.71 -11.44 -13.78
CA ALA A 231 -8.97 -11.17 -15.20
C ALA A 231 -10.14 -11.99 -15.76
N THR A 232 -10.40 -13.19 -15.22
CA THR A 232 -11.34 -14.16 -15.79
C THR A 232 -12.71 -14.16 -15.12
N GLU A 233 -12.79 -13.85 -13.86
CA GLU A 233 -13.99 -13.90 -13.01
C GLU A 233 -14.57 -12.52 -12.73
#